data_d9d383e5485ad7fce0e2e624287e5504
#
_entry.id   d9d383e5485ad7fce0e2e624287e5504
#
_cell.length_a   1.000
_cell.length_b   1.000
_cell.length_c   1.000
_cell.angle_alpha   90.00
_cell.angle_beta   90.00
_cell.angle_gamma   90.00
#
_symmetry.space_group_name_H-M   'P 1'
#
loop_
_entity.id
_entity.type
_entity.pdbx_description
1 polymer ?
#
loop_
_entity_poly.entity_id
_entity_poly.type
_entity_poly.pdbx_seq_one_letter_code
_entity_poly.pdbx_strand_id
1 'polypeptide(L)'
;MDNLTLVAPCHFGVESVLKREILDLKLEPGRMVSENEICERFGVSRTPVRDALRLLQEQGFVETVPYRGTYVTLLSLDNIKQMIYMRVAVETMVLRDFLNVQNPMVMEEIRHAIAMQKALIQTPGFEPEHFYRMDAQLHSIWFGAVK
;
A
#
# COMPACT_ATOMS: atom_id res chain seq x y z
N MET A 1 -17.11 0.02 28.88
CA MET A 1 -18.13 -0.83 28.24
C MET A 1 -18.52 -0.11 26.96
N ASP A 2 -17.66 -0.16 25.97
CA ASP A 2 -17.92 0.49 24.67
C ASP A 2 -18.16 -0.60 23.62
N ASN A 3 -19.43 -0.72 23.32
CA ASN A 3 -20.00 -1.60 22.28
C ASN A 3 -19.64 -1.00 20.92
N LEU A 4 -18.45 -1.32 20.39
CA LEU A 4 -18.21 -1.12 18.96
C LEU A 4 -19.05 -2.16 18.21
N THR A 5 -20.17 -1.71 17.71
CA THR A 5 -21.03 -2.44 16.79
C THR A 5 -20.19 -2.78 15.55
N LEU A 6 -19.75 -4.04 15.46
CA LEU A 6 -19.14 -4.61 14.27
C LEU A 6 -20.18 -4.56 13.14
N VAL A 7 -20.10 -3.55 12.30
CA VAL A 7 -20.77 -3.53 10.99
C VAL A 7 -20.19 -4.71 10.20
N ALA A 8 -21.03 -5.66 9.82
CA ALA A 8 -20.64 -6.82 9.03
C ALA A 8 -19.92 -6.34 7.74
N PRO A 9 -18.68 -6.76 7.51
CA PRO A 9 -17.97 -6.33 6.31
C PRO A 9 -18.56 -7.04 5.10
N CYS A 10 -19.15 -6.25 4.19
CA CYS A 10 -19.40 -6.66 2.82
C CYS A 10 -18.09 -7.16 2.19
N HIS A 11 -18.14 -7.91 1.07
CA HIS A 11 -17.01 -8.52 0.34
C HIS A 11 -15.74 -7.65 0.24
N PHE A 12 -15.90 -6.32 0.13
CA PHE A 12 -14.82 -5.34 0.11
C PHE A 12 -14.06 -5.21 1.44
N GLY A 13 -14.65 -5.61 2.57
CA GLY A 13 -14.04 -5.38 3.88
C GLY A 13 -12.94 -6.38 4.25
N VAL A 14 -13.09 -7.67 3.91
CA VAL A 14 -12.13 -8.72 4.29
C VAL A 14 -10.79 -8.53 3.58
N GLU A 15 -10.83 -8.34 2.25
CA GLU A 15 -9.62 -8.09 1.44
C GLU A 15 -8.85 -6.87 1.92
N SER A 16 -9.54 -5.75 2.08
CA SER A 16 -8.92 -4.48 2.48
C SER A 16 -8.27 -4.54 3.86
N VAL A 17 -8.92 -5.23 4.81
CA VAL A 17 -8.37 -5.40 6.16
C VAL A 17 -7.15 -6.30 6.13
N LEU A 18 -7.22 -7.46 5.46
CA LEU A 18 -6.08 -8.38 5.36
C LEU A 18 -4.90 -7.73 4.62
N LYS A 19 -5.17 -7.00 3.53
CA LYS A 19 -4.16 -6.25 2.80
C LYS A 19 -3.44 -5.25 3.69
N ARG A 20 -4.20 -4.49 4.49
CA ARG A 20 -3.63 -3.54 5.43
C ARG A 20 -2.79 -4.23 6.50
N GLU A 21 -3.25 -5.38 7.02
CA GLU A 21 -2.48 -6.14 8.01
C GLU A 21 -1.17 -6.71 7.46
N ILE A 22 -1.14 -7.09 6.17
CA ILE A 22 0.09 -7.49 5.49
C ILE A 22 1.03 -6.28 5.34
N LEU A 23 0.50 -5.13 4.90
CA LEU A 23 1.29 -3.91 4.74
C LEU A 23 1.82 -3.37 6.08
N ASP A 24 1.04 -3.51 7.16
CA ASP A 24 1.42 -3.13 8.53
C ASP A 24 2.32 -4.18 9.20
N LEU A 25 2.69 -5.27 8.50
CA LEU A 25 3.46 -6.43 9.02
C LEU A 25 2.80 -7.14 10.22
N LYS A 26 1.49 -6.97 10.42
CA LYS A 26 0.71 -7.75 11.40
C LYS A 26 0.53 -9.20 10.93
N LEU A 27 0.41 -9.38 9.62
CA LEU A 27 0.55 -10.65 8.93
C LEU A 27 1.91 -10.66 8.24
N GLU A 28 2.89 -11.26 8.89
CA GLU A 28 4.28 -11.28 8.42
C GLU A 28 4.46 -12.08 7.12
N PRO A 29 5.42 -11.71 6.25
CA PRO A 29 5.79 -12.50 5.09
C PRO A 29 6.10 -13.97 5.45
N GLY A 30 5.54 -14.91 4.68
CA GLY A 30 5.65 -16.35 4.92
C GLY A 30 4.66 -16.92 5.94
N ARG A 31 3.88 -16.09 6.62
CA ARG A 31 2.83 -16.55 7.54
C ARG A 31 1.72 -17.27 6.76
N MET A 32 1.28 -18.41 7.27
CA MET A 32 0.11 -19.10 6.75
C MET A 32 -1.18 -18.34 7.10
N VAL A 33 -2.06 -18.20 6.13
CA VAL A 33 -3.36 -17.53 6.25
C VAL A 33 -4.46 -18.58 6.15
N SER A 34 -5.17 -18.83 7.25
CA SER A 34 -6.20 -19.85 7.34
C SER A 34 -7.57 -19.30 6.96
N GLU A 35 -8.23 -19.91 5.95
CA GLU A 35 -9.63 -19.58 5.60
C GLU A 35 -10.56 -19.66 6.82
N ASN A 36 -10.38 -20.69 7.68
CA ASN A 36 -11.23 -20.90 8.83
C ASN A 36 -11.07 -19.78 9.88
N GLU A 37 -9.82 -19.40 10.19
CA GLU A 37 -9.55 -18.29 11.12
C GLU A 37 -10.16 -16.97 10.63
N ILE A 38 -10.10 -16.73 9.31
CA ILE A 38 -10.70 -15.53 8.72
C ILE A 38 -12.23 -15.60 8.80
N CYS A 39 -12.84 -16.75 8.48
CA CYS A 39 -14.28 -16.94 8.62
C CYS A 39 -14.76 -16.66 10.04
N GLU A 40 -14.09 -17.22 11.04
CA GLU A 40 -14.42 -17.03 12.46
C GLU A 40 -14.24 -15.57 12.88
N ARG A 41 -13.12 -14.98 12.51
CA ARG A 41 -12.76 -13.61 12.90
C ARG A 41 -13.71 -12.56 12.32
N PHE A 42 -14.14 -12.73 11.06
CA PHE A 42 -14.99 -11.77 10.38
C PHE A 42 -16.48 -12.14 10.45
N GLY A 43 -16.84 -13.31 10.97
CA GLY A 43 -18.23 -13.78 11.04
C GLY A 43 -18.85 -14.01 9.67
N VAL A 44 -18.06 -14.42 8.67
CA VAL A 44 -18.51 -14.61 7.28
C VAL A 44 -18.32 -16.05 6.83
N SER A 45 -19.03 -16.43 5.76
CA SER A 45 -18.89 -17.76 5.14
C SER A 45 -17.58 -17.87 4.34
N ARG A 46 -17.25 -19.08 3.87
CA ARG A 46 -16.01 -19.34 3.11
C ARG A 46 -15.96 -18.64 1.76
N THR A 47 -17.09 -18.42 1.10
CA THR A 47 -17.11 -17.80 -0.24
C THR A 47 -16.46 -16.40 -0.26
N PRO A 48 -16.92 -15.41 0.55
CA PRO A 48 -16.28 -14.10 0.58
C PRO A 48 -14.82 -14.13 1.01
N VAL A 49 -14.43 -15.09 1.86
CA VAL A 49 -13.02 -15.24 2.27
C VAL A 49 -12.16 -15.72 1.09
N ARG A 50 -12.65 -16.71 0.33
CA ARG A 50 -11.94 -17.19 -0.87
C ARG A 50 -11.82 -16.12 -1.95
N ASP A 51 -12.88 -15.33 -2.16
CA ASP A 51 -12.84 -14.21 -3.09
C ASP A 51 -11.80 -13.16 -2.67
N ALA A 52 -11.76 -12.83 -1.37
CA ALA A 52 -10.76 -11.92 -0.83
C ALA A 52 -9.33 -12.45 -0.99
N LEU A 53 -9.10 -13.73 -0.68
CA LEU A 53 -7.77 -14.36 -0.84
C LEU A 53 -7.36 -14.45 -2.31
N ARG A 54 -8.30 -14.73 -3.23
CA ARG A 54 -8.04 -14.71 -4.67
C ARG A 54 -7.62 -13.33 -5.14
N LEU A 55 -8.30 -12.26 -4.72
CA LEU A 55 -7.92 -10.88 -5.05
C LEU A 55 -6.54 -10.52 -4.50
N LEU A 56 -6.24 -10.91 -3.26
CA LEU A 56 -4.92 -10.70 -2.66
C LEU A 56 -3.83 -11.49 -3.42
N GLN A 57 -4.14 -12.67 -3.91
CA GLN A 57 -3.22 -13.47 -4.74
C GLN A 57 -2.98 -12.82 -6.10
N GLU A 58 -4.03 -12.32 -6.78
CA GLU A 58 -3.90 -11.58 -8.03
C GLU A 58 -3.05 -10.30 -7.87
N GLN A 59 -3.11 -9.68 -6.69
CA GLN A 59 -2.29 -8.51 -6.33
C GLN A 59 -0.88 -8.89 -5.83
N GLY A 60 -0.57 -10.18 -5.66
CA GLY A 60 0.73 -10.66 -5.21
C GLY A 60 0.99 -10.58 -3.70
N PHE A 61 -0.03 -10.32 -2.88
CA PHE A 61 0.10 -10.24 -1.42
C PHE A 61 0.13 -11.61 -0.75
N VAL A 62 -0.52 -12.60 -1.35
CA VAL A 62 -0.50 -13.98 -0.87
C VAL A 62 -0.24 -14.94 -2.02
N GLU A 63 0.26 -16.13 -1.71
CA GLU A 63 0.42 -17.22 -2.64
C GLU A 63 -0.25 -18.49 -2.09
N THR A 64 -0.94 -19.23 -2.96
CA THR A 64 -1.54 -20.52 -2.61
C THR A 64 -0.66 -21.65 -3.09
N VAL A 65 -0.13 -22.42 -2.13
CA VAL A 65 0.68 -23.61 -2.42
C VAL A 65 -0.24 -24.84 -2.38
N PRO A 66 -0.38 -25.59 -3.48
CA PRO A 66 -1.24 -26.76 -3.53
C PRO A 66 -0.96 -27.73 -2.38
N TYR A 67 -2.02 -28.21 -1.74
CA TYR A 67 -1.99 -29.13 -0.58
C TYR A 67 -1.31 -28.62 0.69
N ARG A 68 -0.80 -27.38 0.70
CA ARG A 68 -0.09 -26.80 1.85
C ARG A 68 -0.83 -25.62 2.46
N GLY A 69 -1.54 -24.82 1.66
CA GLY A 69 -2.31 -23.68 2.13
C GLY A 69 -1.95 -22.36 1.45
N THR A 70 -2.50 -21.27 1.95
CA THR A 70 -2.23 -19.92 1.48
C THR A 70 -1.27 -19.23 2.44
N TYR A 71 -0.27 -18.54 1.91
CA TYR A 71 0.79 -17.89 2.68
C TYR A 71 0.94 -16.43 2.24
N VAL A 72 1.31 -15.56 3.16
CA VAL A 72 1.73 -14.20 2.81
C VAL A 72 3.01 -14.28 1.97
N THR A 73 3.04 -13.60 0.84
CA THR A 73 4.16 -13.65 -0.10
C THR A 73 5.44 -13.15 0.56
N LEU A 74 6.54 -13.88 0.34
CA LEU A 74 7.86 -13.48 0.79
C LEU A 74 8.35 -12.26 -0.01
N LEU A 75 8.99 -11.32 0.67
CA LEU A 75 9.63 -10.19 0.02
C LEU A 75 10.88 -10.65 -0.75
N SER A 76 10.88 -10.43 -2.07
CA SER A 76 12.04 -10.67 -2.92
C SER A 76 12.88 -9.40 -3.03
N LEU A 77 14.10 -9.42 -2.52
CA LEU A 77 15.04 -8.29 -2.65
C LEU A 77 15.35 -7.96 -4.12
N ASP A 78 15.36 -8.96 -5.00
CA ASP A 78 15.60 -8.73 -6.43
C ASP A 78 14.42 -8.05 -7.09
N ASN A 79 13.18 -8.43 -6.75
CA ASN A 79 11.99 -7.72 -7.21
C ASN A 79 11.97 -6.27 -6.71
N ILE A 80 12.32 -6.04 -5.45
CA ILE A 80 12.43 -4.68 -4.89
C ILE A 80 13.46 -3.85 -5.65
N LYS A 81 14.65 -4.40 -5.93
CA LYS A 81 15.68 -3.72 -6.72
C LYS A 81 15.19 -3.37 -8.12
N GLN A 82 14.51 -4.30 -8.79
CA GLN A 82 13.96 -4.05 -10.13
C GLN A 82 12.87 -2.97 -10.10
N MET A 83 11.99 -2.99 -9.11
CA MET A 83 10.96 -1.95 -8.94
C MET A 83 11.60 -0.58 -8.68
N ILE A 84 12.61 -0.49 -7.82
CA ILE A 84 13.34 0.75 -7.58
C ILE A 84 14.01 1.24 -8.86
N TYR A 85 14.65 0.35 -9.62
CA TYR A 85 15.28 0.71 -10.89
C TYR A 85 14.27 1.29 -11.89
N MET A 86 13.14 0.62 -12.09
CA MET A 86 12.07 1.12 -12.99
C MET A 86 11.51 2.46 -12.50
N ARG A 87 11.30 2.58 -11.19
CA ARG A 87 10.80 3.81 -10.57
C ARG A 87 11.76 4.97 -10.83
N VAL A 88 13.06 4.79 -10.55
CA VAL A 88 14.10 5.80 -10.79
C VAL A 88 14.15 6.21 -12.27
N ALA A 89 14.09 5.25 -13.19
CA ALA A 89 14.12 5.53 -14.63
C ALA A 89 12.91 6.38 -15.06
N VAL A 90 11.69 5.98 -14.68
CA VAL A 90 10.47 6.70 -15.05
C VAL A 90 10.40 8.07 -14.39
N GLU A 91 10.65 8.15 -13.08
CA GLU A 91 10.57 9.42 -12.34
C GLU A 91 11.62 10.43 -12.80
N THR A 92 12.82 9.98 -13.16
CA THR A 92 13.85 10.85 -13.71
C THR A 92 13.44 11.45 -15.05
N MET A 93 12.79 10.65 -15.93
CA MET A 93 12.28 11.15 -17.21
C MET A 93 11.15 12.17 -16.99
N VAL A 94 10.16 11.81 -16.17
CA VAL A 94 9.02 12.69 -15.86
C VAL A 94 9.49 14.01 -15.22
N LEU A 95 10.44 13.95 -14.29
CA LEU A 95 11.00 15.14 -13.66
C LEU A 95 11.74 16.03 -14.68
N ARG A 96 12.48 15.43 -15.61
CA ARG A 96 13.13 16.17 -16.70
C ARG A 96 12.12 16.89 -17.58
N ASP A 97 11.07 16.19 -17.99
CA ASP A 97 10.01 16.75 -18.81
C ASP A 97 9.27 17.87 -18.08
N PHE A 98 9.00 17.67 -16.78
CA PHE A 98 8.42 18.70 -15.91
C PHE A 98 9.27 19.98 -15.84
N LEU A 99 10.59 19.83 -15.70
CA LEU A 99 11.50 20.99 -15.64
C LEU A 99 11.50 21.80 -16.95
N ASN A 100 11.18 21.17 -18.07
CA ASN A 100 11.04 21.87 -19.35
C ASN A 100 9.73 22.66 -19.48
N VAL A 101 8.67 22.28 -18.75
CA VAL A 101 7.38 22.97 -18.76
C VAL A 101 7.42 24.31 -18.02
N GLN A 102 8.31 24.46 -17.02
CA GLN A 102 8.56 25.70 -16.26
C GLN A 102 7.27 26.36 -15.71
N ASN A 103 6.38 25.60 -15.09
CA ASN A 103 5.17 26.16 -14.49
C ASN A 103 5.46 26.69 -13.07
N PRO A 104 5.46 28.03 -12.84
CA PRO A 104 5.78 28.60 -11.54
C PRO A 104 4.81 28.18 -10.42
N MET A 105 3.52 28.00 -10.73
CA MET A 105 2.52 27.57 -9.74
C MET A 105 2.81 26.16 -9.24
N VAL A 106 3.12 25.23 -10.15
CA VAL A 106 3.44 23.85 -9.80
C VAL A 106 4.76 23.79 -9.03
N MET A 107 5.74 24.63 -9.37
CA MET A 107 6.99 24.75 -8.61
C MET A 107 6.76 25.20 -7.16
N GLU A 108 5.81 26.13 -6.94
CA GLU A 108 5.47 26.56 -5.59
C GLU A 108 4.74 25.47 -4.80
N GLU A 109 3.85 24.73 -5.46
CA GLU A 109 3.17 23.58 -4.86
C GLU A 109 4.18 22.50 -4.42
N ILE A 110 5.20 22.20 -5.25
CA ILE A 110 6.29 21.28 -4.90
C ILE A 110 7.08 21.80 -3.70
N ARG A 111 7.45 23.09 -3.68
CA ARG A 111 8.18 23.67 -2.53
C ARG A 111 7.39 23.55 -1.24
N HIS A 112 6.09 23.82 -1.31
CA HIS A 112 5.19 23.67 -0.18
C HIS A 112 5.13 22.22 0.30
N ALA A 113 4.94 21.25 -0.60
CA ALA A 113 4.89 19.84 -0.26
C ALA A 113 6.20 19.36 0.40
N ILE A 114 7.37 19.77 -0.12
CA ILE A 114 8.67 19.46 0.47
C ILE A 114 8.82 20.08 1.86
N ALA A 115 8.36 21.33 2.04
CA ALA A 115 8.42 22.00 3.34
C ALA A 115 7.57 21.27 4.39
N MET A 116 6.38 20.81 4.00
CA MET A 116 5.50 20.03 4.87
C MET A 116 6.11 18.67 5.25
N GLN A 117 6.73 17.96 4.32
CA GLN A 117 7.44 16.71 4.62
C GLN A 117 8.61 16.93 5.60
N LYS A 118 9.38 18.00 5.41
CA LYS A 118 10.48 18.36 6.31
C LYS A 118 9.97 18.66 7.73
N ALA A 119 8.85 19.37 7.85
CA ALA A 119 8.23 19.65 9.13
C ALA A 119 7.74 18.36 9.82
N LEU A 120 7.12 17.45 9.06
CA LEU A 120 6.65 16.18 9.57
C LEU A 120 7.79 15.33 10.17
N ILE A 121 8.91 15.21 9.45
CA ILE A 121 10.09 14.42 9.90
C ILE A 121 10.68 14.98 11.20
N GLN A 122 10.54 16.29 11.43
CA GLN A 122 11.02 16.96 12.66
C GLN A 122 10.05 16.81 13.83
N THR A 123 8.84 16.29 13.59
CA THR A 123 7.82 16.11 14.63
C THR A 123 8.12 14.82 15.41
N PRO A 124 8.35 14.87 16.74
CA PRO A 124 8.56 13.67 17.53
C PRO A 124 7.36 12.73 17.43
N GLY A 125 7.61 11.45 17.18
CA GLY A 125 6.55 10.43 17.13
C GLY A 125 5.66 10.48 15.89
N PHE A 126 6.10 11.09 14.78
CA PHE A 126 5.34 11.04 13.53
C PHE A 126 5.13 9.60 13.04
N GLU A 127 3.97 9.31 12.49
CA GLU A 127 3.67 8.00 11.93
C GLU A 127 4.19 7.90 10.49
N PRO A 128 4.93 6.82 10.15
CA PRO A 128 5.47 6.61 8.79
C PRO A 128 4.40 6.65 7.70
N GLU A 129 3.17 6.23 7.99
CA GLU A 129 2.05 6.28 7.04
C GLU A 129 1.73 7.72 6.57
N HIS A 130 1.87 8.71 7.45
CA HIS A 130 1.70 10.11 7.08
C HIS A 130 2.79 10.55 6.09
N PHE A 131 4.04 10.15 6.33
CA PHE A 131 5.13 10.44 5.41
C PHE A 131 4.89 9.82 4.03
N TYR A 132 4.52 8.55 3.96
CA TYR A 132 4.26 7.87 2.69
C TYR A 132 3.12 8.51 1.89
N ARG A 133 2.07 8.96 2.55
CA ARG A 133 0.97 9.69 1.86
C ARG A 133 1.44 11.01 1.28
N MET A 134 2.21 11.77 2.04
CA MET A 134 2.77 13.06 1.58
C MET A 134 3.79 12.86 0.47
N ASP A 135 4.60 11.80 0.53
CA ASP A 135 5.54 11.43 -0.51
C ASP A 135 4.83 11.07 -1.82
N ALA A 136 3.81 10.23 -1.75
CA ALA A 136 2.98 9.88 -2.91
C ALA A 136 2.29 11.12 -3.52
N GLN A 137 1.82 12.04 -2.69
CA GLN A 137 1.23 13.30 -3.14
C GLN A 137 2.27 14.19 -3.83
N LEU A 138 3.47 14.34 -3.25
CA LEU A 138 4.56 15.10 -3.86
C LEU A 138 4.89 14.55 -5.25
N HIS A 139 5.06 13.23 -5.39
CA HIS A 139 5.32 12.59 -6.68
C HIS A 139 4.19 12.83 -7.70
N SER A 140 2.91 12.82 -7.26
CA SER A 140 1.77 13.05 -8.15
C SER A 140 1.73 14.45 -8.77
N ILE A 141 2.35 15.46 -8.14
CA ILE A 141 2.36 16.84 -8.62
C ILE A 141 3.07 16.95 -9.97
N TRP A 142 4.32 16.49 -10.06
CA TRP A 142 5.05 16.58 -11.34
C TRP A 142 4.57 15.57 -12.38
N PHE A 143 4.08 14.39 -11.99
CA PHE A 143 3.43 13.46 -12.89
C PHE A 143 2.16 14.06 -13.52
N GLY A 144 1.38 14.84 -12.74
CA GLY A 144 0.20 15.55 -13.23
C GLY A 144 0.51 16.71 -14.17
N ALA A 145 1.66 17.33 -14.02
CA ALA A 145 2.07 18.51 -14.77
C ALA A 145 2.63 18.20 -16.18
N VAL A 146 3.00 16.95 -16.45
CA VAL A 146 3.63 16.50 -17.73
C VAL A 146 2.60 15.92 -18.72
N LYS A 147 1.29 16.04 -18.44
CA LYS A 147 0.21 15.55 -19.32
C LYS A 147 -0.01 16.46 -20.51
#